data_905e82dceb9c6267eddedbcf3bf8bc1c
#
_entry.id   905e82dceb9c6267eddedbcf3bf8bc1c
#
_cell.length_a   1.000
_cell.length_b   1.000
_cell.length_c   1.000
_cell.angle_alpha   90.00
_cell.angle_beta   90.00
_cell.angle_gamma   90.00
#
_symmetry.space_group_name_H-M   'P 1'
#
loop_
_entity.id
_entity.type
_entity.pdbx_description
1 polymer ?
#
loop_
_entity_poly.entity_id
_entity_poly.type
_entity_poly.pdbx_seq_one_letter_code
_entity_poly.pdbx_strand_id
1 'polypeptide(L)'
;MKTVITMTSWTKRIQYVAKAIYRFLKTQTVKPDIFYLWLAEEEFPNKEKDLPEELLMICSAFNVQIRWTKDNEYCFKRWYVFPEHNDDMVISIDDDMFYDPRMIVTVLDEYKRNPIPCVLHYRGCGGLIEITEGIKYTITQNRVKSSVRNYFIGQCAFTPHSFPLETLEPKIVELRKKICPKCDESFLHPYLIKDNIPIVFIIGLRDIEENEMQSVAIRNDLHFNLVNVNGKEYKKADLYKLKVLQTITELQESWKKTFPNYNFDLMKL
;
A
#
# COMPACT_ATOMS: atom_id res chain seq x y z
N MET A 1 -16.75 -8.23 -12.19
CA MET A 1 -15.70 -7.87 -11.25
C MET A 1 -14.45 -8.64 -11.63
N LYS A 2 -13.39 -7.94 -11.97
CA LYS A 2 -12.07 -8.50 -12.26
C LYS A 2 -11.21 -8.49 -10.99
N THR A 3 -10.16 -9.30 -10.98
CA THR A 3 -9.10 -9.25 -9.98
C THR A 3 -7.89 -8.55 -10.59
N VAL A 4 -7.58 -7.38 -10.10
CA VAL A 4 -6.54 -6.50 -10.61
C VAL A 4 -5.41 -6.39 -9.59
N ILE A 5 -4.19 -6.71 -10.00
CA ILE A 5 -3.00 -6.46 -9.18
C ILE A 5 -2.41 -5.11 -9.55
N THR A 6 -2.04 -4.34 -8.54
CA THR A 6 -1.29 -3.10 -8.71
C THR A 6 -0.02 -3.13 -7.86
N MET A 7 1.10 -2.87 -8.49
CA MET A 7 2.43 -2.83 -7.90
C MET A 7 3.15 -1.57 -8.36
N THR A 8 4.02 -1.02 -7.54
CA THR A 8 4.98 0.03 -7.97
C THR A 8 6.39 -0.34 -7.59
N SER A 9 7.36 0.15 -8.36
CA SER A 9 8.79 0.02 -8.07
C SER A 9 9.53 1.30 -8.42
N TRP A 10 10.86 1.29 -8.27
CA TRP A 10 11.76 2.42 -8.47
C TRP A 10 13.15 1.94 -8.90
N THR A 11 14.01 2.88 -9.32
CA THR A 11 15.32 2.61 -9.92
C THR A 11 16.20 1.67 -9.11
N LYS A 12 16.23 1.78 -7.78
CA LYS A 12 17.10 0.92 -6.94
C LYS A 12 16.64 -0.52 -6.83
N ARG A 13 15.36 -0.82 -7.11
CA ARG A 13 14.77 -2.16 -7.00
C ARG A 13 14.44 -2.79 -8.35
N ILE A 14 14.41 -2.01 -9.41
CA ILE A 14 13.91 -2.45 -10.73
C ILE A 14 14.57 -3.73 -11.24
N GLN A 15 15.84 -3.95 -10.94
CA GLN A 15 16.59 -5.14 -11.32
C GLN A 15 16.07 -6.43 -10.66
N TYR A 16 15.31 -6.33 -9.57
CA TYR A 16 14.79 -7.49 -8.82
C TYR A 16 13.30 -7.74 -9.07
N VAL A 17 12.60 -6.79 -9.68
CA VAL A 17 11.14 -6.82 -9.86
C VAL A 17 10.69 -7.99 -10.71
N ALA A 18 11.49 -8.39 -11.72
CA ALA A 18 11.21 -9.56 -12.55
C ALA A 18 11.01 -10.83 -11.70
N LYS A 19 11.90 -11.08 -10.75
CA LYS A 19 11.84 -12.23 -9.85
C LYS A 19 10.61 -12.19 -8.95
N ALA A 20 10.26 -11.01 -8.42
CA ALA A 20 9.09 -10.82 -7.57
C ALA A 20 7.79 -11.10 -8.34
N ILE A 21 7.63 -10.53 -9.53
CA ILE A 21 6.46 -10.74 -10.39
C ILE A 21 6.34 -12.21 -10.80
N TYR A 22 7.45 -12.79 -11.27
CA TYR A 22 7.49 -14.21 -11.69
C TYR A 22 7.04 -15.11 -10.54
N ARG A 23 7.66 -14.98 -9.36
CA ARG A 23 7.32 -15.79 -8.19
C ARG A 23 5.86 -15.61 -7.81
N PHE A 24 5.37 -14.38 -7.73
CA PHE A 24 3.97 -14.10 -7.42
C PHE A 24 3.04 -14.83 -8.39
N LEU A 25 3.19 -14.59 -9.69
CA LEU A 25 2.31 -15.15 -10.70
C LEU A 25 2.42 -16.70 -10.81
N LYS A 26 3.59 -17.28 -10.53
CA LYS A 26 3.75 -18.75 -10.53
C LYS A 26 3.12 -19.41 -9.31
N THR A 27 3.22 -18.81 -8.15
CA THR A 27 2.79 -19.45 -6.90
C THR A 27 1.30 -19.28 -6.60
N GLN A 28 0.66 -18.16 -7.01
CA GLN A 28 -0.76 -17.95 -6.72
C GLN A 28 -1.63 -19.06 -7.31
N THR A 29 -2.53 -19.63 -6.48
CA THR A 29 -3.48 -20.69 -6.87
C THR A 29 -4.57 -20.16 -7.81
N VAL A 30 -4.97 -18.91 -7.65
CA VAL A 30 -5.84 -18.17 -8.56
C VAL A 30 -5.04 -17.07 -9.19
N LYS A 31 -5.11 -16.95 -10.51
CA LYS A 31 -4.39 -15.91 -11.26
C LYS A 31 -5.23 -14.62 -11.29
N PRO A 32 -4.59 -13.44 -11.26
CA PRO A 32 -5.30 -12.20 -11.50
C PRO A 32 -5.72 -12.09 -12.97
N ASP A 33 -6.78 -11.32 -13.22
CA ASP A 33 -7.20 -10.99 -14.58
C ASP A 33 -6.29 -9.94 -15.23
N ILE A 34 -5.77 -9.02 -14.41
CA ILE A 34 -4.91 -7.92 -14.85
C ILE A 34 -3.80 -7.71 -13.82
N PHE A 35 -2.60 -7.37 -14.30
CA PHE A 35 -1.49 -6.96 -13.45
C PHE A 35 -0.84 -5.69 -14.01
N TYR A 36 -0.81 -4.63 -13.21
CA TYR A 36 -0.13 -3.37 -13.51
C TYR A 36 1.15 -3.20 -12.69
N LEU A 37 2.24 -2.87 -13.37
CA LEU A 37 3.47 -2.36 -12.79
C LEU A 37 3.58 -0.86 -13.09
N TRP A 38 3.48 -0.02 -12.06
CA TRP A 38 3.55 1.42 -12.16
C TRP A 38 4.96 1.94 -11.92
N LEU A 39 5.48 2.70 -12.87
CA LEU A 39 6.80 3.33 -12.85
C LEU A 39 6.67 4.83 -13.16
N ALA A 40 7.74 5.60 -12.90
CA ALA A 40 7.76 7.03 -13.17
C ALA A 40 8.70 7.36 -14.35
N GLU A 41 8.25 8.19 -15.30
CA GLU A 41 9.08 8.68 -16.40
C GLU A 41 10.27 9.49 -15.90
N GLU A 42 10.11 10.19 -14.77
CA GLU A 42 11.18 10.92 -14.09
C GLU A 42 12.35 10.01 -13.66
N GLU A 43 12.06 8.76 -13.28
CA GLU A 43 13.07 7.77 -12.88
C GLU A 43 13.59 6.94 -14.06
N PHE A 44 12.80 6.81 -15.12
CA PHE A 44 13.07 6.02 -16.33
C PHE A 44 12.73 6.84 -17.58
N PRO A 45 13.56 7.85 -17.94
CA PRO A 45 13.23 8.81 -19.00
C PRO A 45 13.12 8.19 -20.40
N ASN A 46 13.76 7.05 -20.64
CA ASN A 46 13.63 6.30 -21.90
C ASN A 46 12.63 5.14 -21.80
N LYS A 47 11.82 5.09 -20.70
CA LYS A 47 10.78 4.09 -20.44
C LYS A 47 11.32 2.64 -20.51
N GLU A 48 10.73 1.81 -21.33
CA GLU A 48 11.09 0.39 -21.46
C GLU A 48 12.57 0.17 -21.79
N LYS A 49 13.24 1.13 -22.43
CA LYS A 49 14.67 1.05 -22.74
C LYS A 49 15.56 1.14 -21.50
N ASP A 50 15.07 1.70 -20.42
CA ASP A 50 15.79 1.81 -19.16
C ASP A 50 15.54 0.60 -18.24
N LEU A 51 14.68 -0.35 -18.67
CA LEU A 51 14.31 -1.50 -17.87
C LEU A 51 15.17 -2.72 -18.16
N PRO A 52 15.42 -3.58 -17.16
CA PRO A 52 16.10 -4.85 -17.38
C PRO A 52 15.36 -5.72 -18.41
N GLU A 53 16.11 -6.35 -19.31
CA GLU A 53 15.57 -7.25 -20.33
C GLU A 53 14.74 -8.39 -19.70
N GLU A 54 15.23 -8.97 -18.58
CA GLU A 54 14.51 -10.00 -17.85
C GLU A 54 13.12 -9.52 -17.39
N LEU A 55 13.00 -8.26 -16.93
CA LEU A 55 11.73 -7.68 -16.53
C LEU A 55 10.77 -7.59 -17.73
N LEU A 56 11.25 -7.09 -18.86
CA LEU A 56 10.44 -6.99 -20.09
C LEU A 56 9.99 -8.37 -20.59
N MET A 57 10.86 -9.39 -20.52
CA MET A 57 10.52 -10.76 -20.86
C MET A 57 9.42 -11.33 -19.94
N ILE A 58 9.53 -11.12 -18.63
CA ILE A 58 8.52 -11.57 -17.66
C ILE A 58 7.21 -10.82 -17.86
N CYS A 59 7.24 -9.50 -18.04
CA CYS A 59 6.04 -8.71 -18.32
C CYS A 59 5.33 -9.20 -19.58
N SER A 60 6.06 -9.46 -20.64
CA SER A 60 5.50 -10.02 -21.89
C SER A 60 4.93 -11.42 -21.70
N ALA A 61 5.66 -12.32 -21.03
CA ALA A 61 5.26 -13.72 -20.85
C ALA A 61 4.01 -13.89 -20.00
N PHE A 62 3.77 -12.98 -19.06
CA PHE A 62 2.64 -13.01 -18.12
C PHE A 62 1.61 -11.90 -18.34
N ASN A 63 1.71 -11.16 -19.45
CA ASN A 63 0.81 -10.04 -19.77
C ASN A 63 0.73 -8.99 -18.65
N VAL A 64 1.86 -8.68 -18.02
CA VAL A 64 1.98 -7.61 -17.06
C VAL A 64 2.07 -6.28 -17.80
N GLN A 65 1.17 -5.36 -17.49
CA GLN A 65 1.12 -4.06 -18.15
C GLN A 65 1.95 -3.04 -17.39
N ILE A 66 2.98 -2.50 -18.03
CA ILE A 66 3.76 -1.40 -17.47
C ILE A 66 2.99 -0.10 -17.72
N ARG A 67 2.75 0.66 -16.64
CA ARG A 67 2.07 1.95 -16.66
C ARG A 67 3.01 3.04 -16.15
N TRP A 68 2.90 4.22 -16.71
CA TRP A 68 3.81 5.32 -16.46
C TRP A 68 3.09 6.50 -15.83
N THR A 69 3.66 7.03 -14.74
CA THR A 69 3.33 8.37 -14.25
C THR A 69 4.41 9.34 -14.71
N LYS A 70 4.06 10.60 -14.96
CA LYS A 70 5.02 11.63 -15.34
C LYS A 70 6.04 11.87 -14.23
N ASP A 71 5.54 12.18 -13.06
CA ASP A 71 6.35 12.49 -11.87
C ASP A 71 6.55 11.23 -11.01
N ASN A 72 7.63 11.20 -10.22
CA ASN A 72 7.82 10.17 -9.22
C ASN A 72 6.95 10.45 -7.99
N GLU A 73 5.79 9.85 -7.93
CA GLU A 73 4.87 9.92 -6.80
C GLU A 73 5.06 8.77 -5.79
N TYR A 74 6.22 8.14 -5.79
CA TYR A 74 6.61 7.05 -4.88
C TYR A 74 5.58 5.91 -4.84
N CYS A 75 5.10 5.54 -3.64
CA CYS A 75 4.10 4.49 -3.44
C CYS A 75 2.72 4.84 -4.02
N PHE A 76 2.42 6.12 -4.21
CA PHE A 76 1.12 6.57 -4.71
C PHE A 76 0.88 6.26 -6.19
N LYS A 77 1.90 5.96 -6.97
CA LYS A 77 1.74 5.59 -8.38
C LYS A 77 0.74 4.45 -8.58
N ARG A 78 0.72 3.46 -7.67
CA ARG A 78 -0.17 2.29 -7.72
C ARG A 78 -1.66 2.63 -7.63
N TRP A 79 -2.02 3.82 -7.14
CA TRP A 79 -3.41 4.23 -6.96
C TRP A 79 -4.07 4.77 -8.22
N TYR A 80 -3.30 5.10 -9.25
CA TYR A 80 -3.83 5.51 -10.55
C TYR A 80 -4.53 4.39 -11.32
N VAL A 81 -4.59 3.20 -10.79
CA VAL A 81 -5.40 2.08 -11.28
C VAL A 81 -6.89 2.29 -11.04
N PHE A 82 -7.27 2.99 -9.97
CA PHE A 82 -8.67 3.06 -9.52
C PHE A 82 -9.64 3.79 -10.43
N PRO A 83 -9.28 4.84 -11.18
CA PRO A 83 -10.20 5.44 -12.15
C PRO A 83 -10.73 4.45 -13.21
N GLU A 84 -9.93 3.43 -13.56
CA GLU A 84 -10.29 2.39 -14.52
C GLU A 84 -10.94 1.15 -13.86
N HIS A 85 -10.74 0.95 -12.54
CA HIS A 85 -11.04 -0.30 -11.84
C HIS A 85 -11.77 -0.11 -10.50
N ASN A 86 -12.59 0.94 -10.38
CA ASN A 86 -13.35 1.18 -9.14
C ASN A 86 -14.42 0.11 -8.87
N ASP A 87 -14.87 -0.58 -9.92
CA ASP A 87 -15.86 -1.68 -9.86
C ASP A 87 -15.21 -3.06 -9.70
N ASP A 88 -13.89 -3.12 -9.60
CA ASP A 88 -13.13 -4.35 -9.56
C ASP A 88 -12.49 -4.59 -8.17
N MET A 89 -12.01 -5.82 -7.93
CA MET A 89 -11.17 -6.14 -6.79
C MET A 89 -9.73 -5.74 -7.10
N VAL A 90 -9.24 -4.67 -6.48
CA VAL A 90 -7.88 -4.18 -6.68
C VAL A 90 -7.00 -4.62 -5.51
N ILE A 91 -5.99 -5.42 -5.78
CA ILE A 91 -5.05 -5.96 -4.79
C ILE A 91 -3.70 -5.25 -4.95
N SER A 92 -3.30 -4.51 -3.93
CA SER A 92 -2.02 -3.82 -3.90
C SER A 92 -0.93 -4.72 -3.31
N ILE A 93 0.16 -4.91 -4.03
CA ILE A 93 1.32 -5.69 -3.56
C ILE A 93 2.60 -4.85 -3.62
N ASP A 94 3.55 -5.17 -2.74
CA ASP A 94 4.88 -4.57 -2.73
C ASP A 94 5.86 -5.39 -3.57
N ASP A 95 6.85 -4.73 -4.14
CA ASP A 95 7.86 -5.32 -5.01
C ASP A 95 8.94 -6.13 -4.27
N ASP A 96 8.98 -6.03 -2.93
CA ASP A 96 9.97 -6.66 -2.05
C ASP A 96 9.40 -7.74 -1.13
N MET A 97 8.20 -8.24 -1.41
CA MET A 97 7.50 -9.21 -0.55
C MET A 97 7.15 -10.49 -1.31
N PHE A 98 7.12 -11.60 -0.58
CA PHE A 98 6.59 -12.87 -1.06
C PHE A 98 5.26 -13.16 -0.37
N TYR A 99 4.28 -13.54 -1.13
CA TYR A 99 2.90 -13.69 -0.68
C TYR A 99 2.47 -15.16 -0.60
N ASP A 100 1.57 -15.47 0.35
CA ASP A 100 0.96 -16.80 0.45
C ASP A 100 0.33 -17.18 -0.91
N PRO A 101 0.55 -18.40 -1.41
CA PRO A 101 -0.03 -18.87 -2.68
C PRO A 101 -1.55 -18.79 -2.74
N ARG A 102 -2.23 -18.73 -1.61
CA ARG A 102 -3.69 -18.63 -1.50
C ARG A 102 -4.19 -17.20 -1.30
N MET A 103 -3.32 -16.19 -1.37
CA MET A 103 -3.70 -14.82 -1.05
C MET A 103 -4.89 -14.34 -1.91
N ILE A 104 -4.81 -14.47 -3.22
CA ILE A 104 -5.88 -14.01 -4.11
C ILE A 104 -7.20 -14.73 -3.81
N VAL A 105 -7.19 -16.05 -3.72
CA VAL A 105 -8.42 -16.82 -3.46
C VAL A 105 -9.01 -16.48 -2.09
N THR A 106 -8.17 -16.29 -1.07
CA THR A 106 -8.63 -15.92 0.27
C THR A 106 -9.29 -14.53 0.29
N VAL A 107 -8.71 -13.56 -0.40
CA VAL A 107 -9.29 -12.22 -0.57
C VAL A 107 -10.66 -12.30 -1.27
N LEU A 108 -10.75 -13.05 -2.36
CA LEU A 108 -12.00 -13.22 -3.10
C LEU A 108 -13.08 -13.94 -2.28
N ASP A 109 -12.71 -14.97 -1.52
CA ASP A 109 -13.65 -15.70 -0.68
C ASP A 109 -14.12 -14.86 0.50
N GLU A 110 -13.27 -14.02 1.06
CA GLU A 110 -13.66 -13.09 2.11
C GLU A 110 -14.68 -12.07 1.60
N TYR A 111 -14.47 -11.50 0.42
CA TYR A 111 -15.43 -10.61 -0.21
C TYR A 111 -16.75 -11.30 -0.54
N LYS A 112 -16.72 -12.53 -1.08
CA LYS A 112 -17.96 -13.30 -1.36
C LYS A 112 -18.81 -13.52 -0.12
N ARG A 113 -18.19 -13.71 1.05
CA ARG A 113 -18.92 -13.89 2.32
C ARG A 113 -19.62 -12.61 2.77
N ASN A 114 -19.07 -11.45 2.44
CA ASN A 114 -19.63 -10.16 2.83
C ASN A 114 -19.31 -9.12 1.76
N PRO A 115 -20.10 -9.01 0.69
CA PRO A 115 -19.84 -8.15 -0.45
C PRO A 115 -20.20 -6.69 -0.15
N ILE A 116 -19.41 -6.05 0.70
CA ILE A 116 -19.52 -4.62 1.02
C ILE A 116 -18.25 -3.89 0.62
N PRO A 117 -18.30 -2.57 0.34
CA PRO A 117 -17.11 -1.76 0.20
C PRO A 117 -16.27 -1.81 1.47
N CYS A 118 -15.05 -2.34 1.35
CA CYS A 118 -14.10 -2.42 2.48
C CYS A 118 -12.66 -2.58 1.96
N VAL A 119 -11.70 -2.32 2.83
CA VAL A 119 -10.30 -2.68 2.61
C VAL A 119 -10.02 -4.01 3.31
N LEU A 120 -9.58 -5.00 2.56
CA LEU A 120 -9.19 -6.30 3.08
C LEU A 120 -7.67 -6.32 3.28
N HIS A 121 -7.25 -6.32 4.53
CA HIS A 121 -5.83 -6.38 4.87
C HIS A 121 -5.40 -7.84 5.05
N TYR A 122 -4.46 -8.32 4.23
CA TYR A 122 -4.08 -9.74 4.18
C TYR A 122 -2.67 -10.04 4.72
N ARG A 123 -1.98 -9.07 5.27
CA ARG A 123 -0.78 -9.37 6.05
C ARG A 123 -1.20 -10.11 7.31
N GLY A 124 -0.70 -11.34 7.47
CA GLY A 124 -0.96 -12.16 8.65
C GLY A 124 -0.39 -11.53 9.90
N CYS A 125 -1.09 -10.55 10.45
CA CYS A 125 -0.84 -10.12 11.81
C CYS A 125 -1.45 -11.18 12.73
N GLY A 126 -0.75 -12.27 12.93
CA GLY A 126 -1.06 -13.29 13.94
C GLY A 126 -0.79 -12.80 15.36
N GLY A 127 -1.03 -11.53 15.65
CA GLY A 127 -0.84 -10.92 16.96
C GLY A 127 -1.78 -9.74 17.12
N LEU A 128 -2.21 -9.53 18.35
CA LEU A 128 -2.79 -8.28 18.81
C LEU A 128 -1.96 -7.12 18.28
N ILE A 129 -2.51 -6.31 17.40
CA ILE A 129 -1.94 -4.98 17.15
C ILE A 129 -2.18 -4.22 18.44
N GLU A 130 -1.19 -4.14 19.31
CA GLU A 130 -1.20 -3.23 20.45
C GLU A 130 -1.28 -1.82 19.90
N ILE A 131 -2.46 -1.25 19.98
CA ILE A 131 -2.64 0.17 19.78
C ILE A 131 -2.26 0.80 21.11
N THR A 132 -1.16 1.50 21.13
CA THR A 132 -0.78 2.40 22.22
C THR A 132 -1.94 3.36 22.45
N GLU A 133 -2.48 3.30 23.69
CA GLU A 133 -3.60 4.03 24.26
C GLU A 133 -4.96 3.31 24.25
N GLY A 134 -5.02 2.17 24.94
CA GLY A 134 -6.23 1.79 25.70
C GLY A 134 -7.40 1.18 24.95
N ILE A 135 -7.33 0.93 23.65
CA ILE A 135 -8.41 0.27 22.92
C ILE A 135 -8.10 -1.21 22.75
N LYS A 136 -8.79 -2.05 23.50
CA LYS A 136 -8.77 -3.50 23.31
C LYS A 136 -9.71 -3.88 22.17
N TYR A 137 -9.14 -4.47 21.11
CA TYR A 137 -9.93 -5.10 20.07
C TYR A 137 -10.25 -6.54 20.46
N THR A 138 -11.52 -6.90 20.38
CA THR A 138 -11.94 -8.30 20.48
C THR A 138 -11.95 -8.86 19.07
N ILE A 139 -11.05 -9.81 18.79
CA ILE A 139 -11.06 -10.57 17.54
C ILE A 139 -12.24 -11.57 17.66
N THR A 140 -13.32 -11.29 16.96
CA THR A 140 -14.42 -12.23 16.84
C THR A 140 -14.46 -12.75 15.41
N GLN A 141 -14.25 -14.05 15.25
CA GLN A 141 -14.48 -14.80 14.01
C GLN A 141 -13.73 -14.27 12.76
N ASN A 142 -12.40 -14.19 12.83
CA ASN A 142 -11.56 -13.81 11.69
C ASN A 142 -11.80 -12.41 11.08
N ARG A 143 -12.53 -11.55 11.75
CA ARG A 143 -12.83 -10.19 11.28
C ARG A 143 -12.64 -9.19 12.41
N VAL A 144 -11.79 -8.20 12.16
CA VAL A 144 -11.65 -7.03 13.04
C VAL A 144 -12.07 -5.81 12.24
N LYS A 145 -13.17 -5.16 12.62
CA LYS A 145 -13.42 -3.79 12.20
C LYS A 145 -12.52 -2.89 13.04
N SER A 146 -11.66 -2.16 12.41
CA SER A 146 -10.68 -1.36 13.11
C SER A 146 -10.59 0.04 12.53
N SER A 147 -10.67 1.05 13.38
CA SER A 147 -10.22 2.41 13.11
C SER A 147 -8.70 2.54 13.36
N VAL A 148 -7.91 1.56 12.96
CA VAL A 148 -6.49 1.45 13.31
C VAL A 148 -5.67 2.53 12.66
N ARG A 149 -4.81 3.17 13.44
CA ARG A 149 -3.89 4.23 13.00
C ARG A 149 -2.72 3.74 12.14
N ASN A 150 -2.45 2.44 12.08
CA ASN A 150 -1.31 1.87 11.37
C ASN A 150 -1.71 0.57 10.66
N TYR A 151 -1.85 0.62 9.35
CA TYR A 151 -1.98 -0.55 8.48
C TYR A 151 -1.14 -0.32 7.22
N PHE A 152 -0.67 -1.39 6.63
CA PHE A 152 0.18 -1.31 5.45
C PHE A 152 -0.66 -1.43 4.18
N ILE A 153 -0.84 -0.34 3.46
CA ILE A 153 -1.63 -0.29 2.23
C ILE A 153 -1.02 -1.11 1.08
N GLY A 154 0.31 -1.27 1.07
CA GLY A 154 0.99 -2.16 0.11
C GLY A 154 0.61 -3.64 0.23
N GLN A 155 -0.25 -3.99 1.21
CA GLN A 155 -0.65 -5.37 1.49
C GLN A 155 -2.16 -5.45 1.74
N CYS A 156 -2.91 -4.72 0.96
CA CYS A 156 -4.36 -4.63 1.03
C CYS A 156 -5.02 -4.92 -0.30
N ALA A 157 -6.27 -5.40 -0.21
CA ALA A 157 -7.18 -5.41 -1.33
C ALA A 157 -8.31 -4.42 -1.08
N PHE A 158 -8.59 -3.62 -2.07
CA PHE A 158 -9.75 -2.74 -2.12
C PHE A 158 -10.87 -3.47 -2.85
N THR A 159 -11.99 -3.66 -2.17
CA THR A 159 -13.18 -4.20 -2.80
C THR A 159 -13.84 -3.14 -3.68
N PRO A 160 -14.77 -3.50 -4.59
CA PRO A 160 -15.48 -2.51 -5.41
C PRO A 160 -16.00 -1.32 -4.60
N HIS A 161 -15.76 -0.11 -5.09
CA HIS A 161 -16.19 1.17 -4.51
C HIS A 161 -15.61 1.49 -3.12
N SER A 162 -14.52 0.84 -2.70
CA SER A 162 -13.90 1.12 -1.40
C SER A 162 -12.74 2.12 -1.45
N PHE A 163 -12.24 2.45 -2.63
CA PHE A 163 -11.16 3.43 -2.75
C PHE A 163 -11.71 4.87 -2.84
N PRO A 164 -11.19 5.80 -2.04
CA PRO A 164 -11.63 7.21 -2.05
C PRO A 164 -11.07 7.95 -3.27
N LEU A 165 -11.79 7.90 -4.41
CA LEU A 165 -11.36 8.46 -5.70
C LEU A 165 -10.99 9.95 -5.64
N GLU A 166 -11.59 10.72 -4.75
CA GLU A 166 -11.26 12.14 -4.55
C GLU A 166 -9.78 12.38 -4.20
N THR A 167 -9.09 11.36 -3.65
CA THR A 167 -7.65 11.43 -3.33
C THR A 167 -6.78 11.58 -4.59
N LEU A 168 -7.34 11.31 -5.76
CA LEU A 168 -6.70 11.45 -7.06
C LEU A 168 -7.05 12.78 -7.76
N GLU A 169 -7.91 13.62 -7.17
CA GLU A 169 -8.17 14.95 -7.70
C GLU A 169 -6.91 15.83 -7.67
N PRO A 170 -6.64 16.63 -8.72
CA PRO A 170 -5.38 17.40 -8.82
C PRO A 170 -5.06 18.25 -7.60
N LYS A 171 -6.05 18.94 -7.03
CA LYS A 171 -5.87 19.79 -5.83
C LYS A 171 -5.47 18.96 -4.59
N ILE A 172 -6.00 17.74 -4.47
CA ILE A 172 -5.70 16.84 -3.36
C ILE A 172 -4.32 16.17 -3.56
N VAL A 173 -3.98 15.83 -4.81
CA VAL A 173 -2.64 15.33 -5.16
C VAL A 173 -1.58 16.39 -4.85
N GLU A 174 -1.82 17.67 -5.16
CA GLU A 174 -0.88 18.74 -4.81
C GLU A 174 -0.74 18.92 -3.29
N LEU A 175 -1.84 18.85 -2.54
CA LEU A 175 -1.80 18.88 -1.08
C LEU A 175 -0.97 17.70 -0.56
N ARG A 176 -1.24 16.49 -1.01
CA ARG A 176 -0.50 15.28 -0.66
C ARG A 176 0.99 15.42 -0.90
N LYS A 177 1.39 15.90 -2.09
CA LYS A 177 2.81 16.13 -2.44
C LYS A 177 3.52 17.04 -1.42
N LYS A 178 2.81 18.00 -0.83
CA LYS A 178 3.35 18.93 0.18
C LYS A 178 3.45 18.31 1.57
N ILE A 179 2.40 17.61 2.03
CA ILE A 179 2.29 17.19 3.44
C ILE A 179 2.60 15.72 3.67
N CYS A 180 2.35 14.85 2.68
CA CYS A 180 2.52 13.40 2.83
C CYS A 180 3.03 12.73 1.54
N PRO A 181 4.22 13.10 1.02
CA PRO A 181 4.67 12.65 -0.30
C PRO A 181 5.01 11.15 -0.38
N LYS A 182 5.28 10.49 0.76
CA LYS A 182 5.88 9.13 0.78
C LYS A 182 5.16 8.12 1.68
N CYS A 183 4.00 8.46 2.23
CA CYS A 183 3.29 7.61 3.18
C CYS A 183 1.82 7.51 2.80
N ASP A 184 1.50 6.57 1.94
CA ASP A 184 0.14 6.40 1.42
C ASP A 184 -0.84 5.93 2.51
N GLU A 185 -0.39 5.13 3.48
CA GLU A 185 -1.22 4.73 4.61
C GLU A 185 -1.72 5.93 5.42
N SER A 186 -0.81 6.81 5.78
CA SER A 186 -1.15 8.01 6.56
C SER A 186 -2.05 8.96 5.79
N PHE A 187 -1.95 8.96 4.46
CA PHE A 187 -2.79 9.82 3.62
C PHE A 187 -4.17 9.22 3.35
N LEU A 188 -4.27 7.94 3.02
CA LEU A 188 -5.55 7.32 2.66
C LEU A 188 -6.46 7.03 3.86
N HIS A 189 -5.87 6.66 5.00
CA HIS A 189 -6.65 6.26 6.18
C HIS A 189 -7.73 7.27 6.61
N PRO A 190 -7.45 8.57 6.72
CA PRO A 190 -8.47 9.57 7.00
C PRO A 190 -9.64 9.56 6.00
N TYR A 191 -9.36 9.39 4.71
CA TYR A 191 -10.43 9.33 3.70
C TYR A 191 -11.30 8.08 3.84
N LEU A 192 -10.70 6.94 4.19
CA LEU A 192 -11.46 5.73 4.49
C LEU A 192 -12.40 5.92 5.69
N ILE A 193 -11.93 6.62 6.75
CA ILE A 193 -12.76 6.96 7.90
C ILE A 193 -13.89 7.90 7.49
N LYS A 194 -13.61 8.94 6.72
CA LYS A 194 -14.59 9.90 6.24
C LYS A 194 -15.72 9.21 5.48
N ASP A 195 -15.38 8.26 4.63
CA ASP A 195 -16.34 7.54 3.79
C ASP A 195 -16.94 6.30 4.48
N ASN A 196 -16.63 6.08 5.78
CA ASN A 196 -17.05 4.92 6.56
C ASN A 196 -16.66 3.57 5.91
N ILE A 197 -15.52 3.54 5.21
CA ILE A 197 -14.99 2.31 4.62
C ILE A 197 -14.28 1.50 5.71
N PRO A 198 -14.79 0.32 6.09
CA PRO A 198 -14.16 -0.49 7.12
C PRO A 198 -12.88 -1.16 6.61
N ILE A 199 -11.92 -1.34 7.51
CA ILE A 199 -10.75 -2.19 7.28
C ILE A 199 -11.01 -3.54 7.95
N VAL A 200 -10.87 -4.61 7.18
CA VAL A 200 -11.11 -5.99 7.61
C VAL A 200 -9.81 -6.77 7.52
N PHE A 201 -9.34 -7.33 8.63
CA PHE A 201 -8.12 -8.13 8.65
C PHE A 201 -8.44 -9.59 8.31
N ILE A 202 -7.74 -10.14 7.32
CA ILE A 202 -7.80 -11.55 6.97
C ILE A 202 -6.77 -12.30 7.81
N ILE A 203 -7.21 -13.28 8.57
CA ILE A 203 -6.36 -14.12 9.41
C ILE A 203 -6.16 -15.48 8.73
N GLY A 204 -4.98 -16.09 8.91
CA GLY A 204 -4.69 -17.45 8.45
C GLY A 204 -3.95 -17.55 7.13
N LEU A 205 -3.54 -16.42 6.53
CA LEU A 205 -2.48 -16.43 5.54
C LEU A 205 -1.14 -16.55 6.24
N ARG A 206 -0.18 -17.24 5.60
CA ARG A 206 1.19 -17.31 6.11
C ARG A 206 1.78 -15.92 6.16
N ASP A 207 2.67 -15.71 7.12
CA ASP A 207 3.46 -14.49 7.16
C ASP A 207 4.16 -14.30 5.82
N ILE A 208 4.12 -13.06 5.37
CA ILE A 208 4.80 -12.63 4.16
C ILE A 208 6.30 -12.72 4.46
N GLU A 209 7.01 -13.59 3.76
CA GLU A 209 8.46 -13.64 3.83
C GLU A 209 9.02 -12.42 3.11
N GLU A 210 9.82 -11.64 3.84
CA GLU A 210 10.66 -10.62 3.24
C GLU A 210 11.60 -11.30 2.24
N ASN A 211 11.63 -10.80 1.01
CA ASN A 211 12.59 -11.31 0.05
C ASN A 211 13.98 -10.66 0.25
N GLU A 212 14.98 -11.20 -0.43
CA GLU A 212 16.35 -10.69 -0.38
C GLU A 212 16.47 -9.19 -0.72
N MET A 213 15.48 -8.61 -1.41
CA MET A 213 15.42 -7.19 -1.75
C MET A 213 15.20 -6.28 -0.56
N GLN A 214 14.46 -6.74 0.46
CA GLN A 214 14.37 -5.98 1.70
C GLN A 214 15.73 -5.83 2.36
N SER A 215 16.55 -6.87 2.30
CA SER A 215 17.89 -6.82 2.86
C SER A 215 18.81 -5.82 2.13
N VAL A 216 18.62 -5.63 0.83
CA VAL A 216 19.44 -4.74 0.00
C VAL A 216 18.95 -3.29 0.06
N ALA A 217 17.65 -3.05 -0.06
CA ALA A 217 17.12 -1.68 -0.13
C ALA A 217 16.87 -1.07 1.26
N ILE A 218 16.46 -1.86 2.24
CA ILE A 218 16.10 -1.38 3.58
C ILE A 218 17.30 -1.38 4.51
N ARG A 219 18.15 -2.43 4.49
CA ARG A 219 19.34 -2.50 5.35
C ARG A 219 20.37 -1.43 5.03
N ASN A 220 20.51 -1.05 3.79
CA ASN A 220 21.53 -0.05 3.40
C ASN A 220 21.07 1.41 3.56
N ASP A 221 19.75 1.72 3.54
CA ASP A 221 19.32 3.12 3.49
C ASP A 221 18.48 3.60 4.69
N LEU A 222 17.73 2.78 5.42
CA LEU A 222 16.72 3.34 6.32
C LEU A 222 16.67 2.81 7.75
N HIS A 223 16.92 1.53 8.03
CA HIS A 223 16.50 0.99 9.33
C HIS A 223 17.58 0.86 10.41
N PHE A 224 18.86 0.73 10.05
CA PHE A 224 19.89 0.38 11.00
C PHE A 224 20.99 1.44 11.23
N ASN A 225 21.04 2.48 10.39
CA ASN A 225 22.06 3.53 10.56
C ASN A 225 21.62 4.52 11.64
N LEU A 226 22.52 4.79 12.56
CA LEU A 226 22.35 5.86 13.54
C LEU A 226 22.52 7.21 12.84
N VAL A 227 21.63 8.12 13.11
CA VAL A 227 21.67 9.50 12.61
C VAL A 227 21.67 10.44 13.80
N ASN A 228 22.64 11.33 13.83
CA ASN A 228 22.69 12.38 14.86
C ASN A 228 21.79 13.54 14.47
N VAL A 229 20.82 13.85 15.32
CA VAL A 229 19.95 15.02 15.18
C VAL A 229 20.05 15.84 16.47
N ASN A 230 20.59 17.02 16.35
CA ASN A 230 20.78 17.96 17.49
C ASN A 230 21.50 17.32 18.69
N GLY A 231 22.59 16.57 18.43
CA GLY A 231 23.41 15.93 19.48
C GLY A 231 22.84 14.63 20.06
N LYS A 232 21.71 14.14 19.56
CA LYS A 232 21.11 12.88 19.98
C LYS A 232 21.07 11.88 18.81
N GLU A 233 21.50 10.65 19.10
CA GLU A 233 21.47 9.56 18.12
C GLU A 233 20.10 8.89 18.06
N TYR A 234 19.59 8.68 16.84
CA TYR A 234 18.35 8.00 16.53
C TYR A 234 18.61 6.92 15.49
N LYS A 235 17.91 5.79 15.60
CA LYS A 235 17.80 4.88 14.45
C LYS A 235 17.02 5.57 13.33
N LYS A 236 17.42 5.41 12.09
CA LYS A 236 16.68 5.96 10.93
C LYS A 236 15.21 5.53 10.93
N ALA A 237 14.91 4.29 11.38
CA ALA A 237 13.54 3.80 11.55
C ALA A 237 12.72 4.64 12.53
N ASP A 238 13.32 5.12 13.60
CA ASP A 238 12.62 5.94 14.60
C ASP A 238 12.37 7.35 14.06
N LEU A 239 13.33 7.91 13.29
CA LEU A 239 13.12 9.19 12.59
C LEU A 239 12.01 9.10 11.54
N TYR A 240 11.91 7.97 10.83
CA TYR A 240 10.81 7.72 9.90
C TYR A 240 9.46 7.72 10.62
N LYS A 241 9.35 6.99 11.75
CA LYS A 241 8.13 6.99 12.59
C LYS A 241 7.77 8.39 13.08
N LEU A 242 8.75 9.16 13.56
CA LEU A 242 8.52 10.54 13.99
C LEU A 242 8.02 11.42 12.83
N LYS A 243 8.59 11.25 11.63
CA LYS A 243 8.14 11.97 10.44
C LYS A 243 6.73 11.58 10.01
N VAL A 244 6.39 10.29 10.10
CA VAL A 244 5.02 9.81 9.83
C VAL A 244 4.03 10.42 10.82
N LEU A 245 4.35 10.46 12.12
CA LEU A 245 3.51 11.09 13.13
C LEU A 245 3.33 12.59 12.88
N GLN A 246 4.40 13.30 12.52
CA GLN A 246 4.33 14.71 12.13
C GLN A 246 3.44 14.89 10.90
N THR A 247 3.62 14.05 9.88
CA THR A 247 2.81 14.07 8.65
C THR A 247 1.33 13.85 8.95
N ILE A 248 0.99 12.91 9.84
CA ILE A 248 -0.40 12.67 10.26
C ILE A 248 -0.98 13.92 10.93
N THR A 249 -0.22 14.59 11.79
CA THR A 249 -0.66 15.82 12.47
C THR A 249 -0.91 16.95 11.47
N GLU A 250 0.03 17.16 10.54
CA GLU A 250 -0.10 18.17 9.48
C GLU A 250 -1.29 17.86 8.54
N LEU A 251 -1.50 16.59 8.22
CA LEU A 251 -2.63 16.14 7.43
C LEU A 251 -3.95 16.45 8.14
N GLN A 252 -4.06 16.18 9.44
CA GLN A 252 -5.26 16.44 10.23
C GLN A 252 -5.60 17.95 10.27
N GLU A 253 -4.61 18.80 10.45
CA GLU A 253 -4.82 20.25 10.44
C GLU A 253 -5.20 20.78 9.06
N SER A 254 -4.55 20.28 8.01
CA SER A 254 -4.90 20.63 6.64
C SER A 254 -6.31 20.18 6.29
N TRP A 255 -6.72 19.02 6.75
CA TRP A 255 -8.06 18.48 6.57
C TRP A 255 -9.14 19.28 7.26
N LYS A 256 -8.91 19.75 8.49
CA LYS A 256 -9.85 20.65 9.20
C LYS A 256 -10.14 21.91 8.37
N LYS A 257 -9.14 22.40 7.62
CA LYS A 257 -9.32 23.55 6.71
C LYS A 257 -10.09 23.17 5.45
N THR A 258 -9.84 21.97 4.90
CA THR A 258 -10.44 21.50 3.65
C THR A 258 -11.86 20.98 3.84
N PHE A 259 -12.13 20.36 4.98
CA PHE A 259 -13.42 19.76 5.33
C PHE A 259 -13.88 20.26 6.72
N PRO A 260 -14.32 21.53 6.85
CA PRO A 260 -14.60 22.17 8.16
C PRO A 260 -15.75 21.52 8.94
N ASN A 261 -16.63 20.79 8.26
CA ASN A 261 -17.78 20.12 8.88
C ASN A 261 -17.50 18.66 9.29
N TYR A 262 -16.28 18.17 9.08
CA TYR A 262 -15.90 16.82 9.42
C TYR A 262 -15.48 16.70 10.89
N ASN A 263 -15.97 15.68 11.59
CA ASN A 263 -15.59 15.43 12.99
C ASN A 263 -14.25 14.67 13.05
N PHE A 264 -13.15 15.41 13.23
CA PHE A 264 -11.80 14.85 13.36
C PHE A 264 -11.51 14.20 14.73
N ASP A 265 -12.41 14.28 15.69
CA ASP A 265 -12.22 13.65 17.00
C ASP A 265 -12.23 12.11 16.90
N LEU A 266 -12.85 11.56 15.85
CA LEU A 266 -12.78 10.15 15.53
C LEU A 266 -11.35 9.66 15.19
N MET A 267 -10.43 10.57 14.91
CA MET A 267 -9.04 10.24 14.64
C MET A 267 -8.14 10.19 15.87
N LYS A 268 -8.67 10.54 17.04
CA LYS A 268 -7.99 10.41 18.34
C LYS A 268 -8.09 9.00 18.93
N LEU A 269 -8.79 8.12 18.22
CA LEU A 269 -9.02 6.74 18.64
C LEU A 269 -7.89 5.82 18.16
#